data_eab8844bc7c2abb6b88981d740ab89ad
#
_entry.id   eab8844bc7c2abb6b88981d740ab89ad
#
_cell.length_a   1.000
_cell.length_b   1.000
_cell.length_c   1.000
_cell.angle_alpha   90.00
_cell.angle_beta   90.00
_cell.angle_gamma   90.00
#
_symmetry.space_group_name_H-M   'P 1'
#
loop_
_entity.id
_entity.type
_entity.pdbx_description
1 polymer ?
#
loop_
_entity_poly.entity_id
_entity_poly.type
_entity_poly.pdbx_seq_one_letter_code
_entity_poly.pdbx_strand_id
1 'polypeptide(L)'
;MNEHYQELITQYFDRTISDEGLNELRDWMDLHPDHQRDFCETMKVLEESRHWFSSPPDMEAAWCKIENAVQNNSIGAVPQQKTFKVFYYAAASIAFILTTLGFWLNPFEQQSQNPKEYVYFNNGKGKRSKLILPDSSILHLNSESSVRFPKHFEEGIREVELSGEAFFDVTHKKEKPFVVSSGAVKTTVLGTSFNIKAFPSERKVAVTVASGKVGVSIASKDGQKFLQYLLTGQQLDINTLTGDYSFNTVNPANAFGWKNSKLVLENQSLDEIAITLSRWYNIKTVLADPENTHSKYTAKFDNMPLREVMDILVQLTGCSYTFQANRLIINNKNCK
;
A
#
# COMPACT_ATOMS: atom_id res chain seq x y z
N MET A 1 22.47 9.88 6.43
CA MET A 1 22.20 10.62 5.17
C MET A 1 21.17 11.70 5.43
N ASN A 2 21.38 12.94 4.95
CA ASN A 2 20.45 14.08 5.11
C ASN A 2 19.25 13.92 4.15
N GLU A 3 18.06 14.38 4.54
CA GLU A 3 16.80 14.31 3.78
C GLU A 3 16.91 14.95 2.39
N HIS A 4 17.65 16.05 2.27
CA HIS A 4 17.93 16.74 1.03
C HIS A 4 18.67 15.87 -0.01
N TYR A 5 19.71 15.12 0.41
CA TYR A 5 20.42 14.23 -0.50
C TYR A 5 19.62 12.97 -0.87
N GLN A 6 18.70 12.53 -0.03
CA GLN A 6 17.75 11.46 -0.39
C GLN A 6 16.81 11.91 -1.51
N GLU A 7 16.37 13.16 -1.47
CA GLU A 7 15.54 13.75 -2.52
C GLU A 7 16.32 13.88 -3.83
N LEU A 8 17.56 14.35 -3.80
CA LEU A 8 18.43 14.44 -4.98
C LEU A 8 18.71 13.05 -5.61
N ILE A 9 18.94 12.02 -4.79
CA ILE A 9 19.11 10.64 -5.28
C ILE A 9 17.83 10.13 -5.94
N THR A 10 16.67 10.44 -5.38
CA THR A 10 15.37 10.06 -5.97
C THR A 10 15.14 10.78 -7.29
N GLN A 11 15.41 12.09 -7.37
CA GLN A 11 15.32 12.87 -8.60
C GLN A 11 16.33 12.37 -9.66
N TYR A 12 17.53 11.97 -9.27
CA TYR A 12 18.50 11.34 -10.15
C TYR A 12 17.99 10.02 -10.73
N PHE A 13 17.41 9.17 -9.89
CA PHE A 13 16.83 7.90 -10.29
C PHE A 13 15.67 8.08 -11.27
N ASP A 14 14.79 9.05 -11.03
CA ASP A 14 13.62 9.36 -11.86
C ASP A 14 13.97 10.20 -13.11
N ARG A 15 15.25 10.57 -13.29
CA ARG A 15 15.75 11.44 -14.38
C ARG A 15 15.11 12.83 -14.40
N THR A 16 14.73 13.33 -13.24
CA THR A 16 14.10 14.65 -13.07
C THR A 16 15.06 15.66 -12.39
N ILE A 17 16.27 15.23 -12.06
CA ILE A 17 17.27 16.08 -11.40
C ILE A 17 17.72 17.22 -12.31
N SER A 18 17.89 18.43 -11.74
CA SER A 18 18.46 19.58 -12.43
C SER A 18 19.99 19.47 -12.54
N ASP A 19 20.58 20.22 -13.48
CA ASP A 19 22.06 20.28 -13.63
C ASP A 19 22.75 20.76 -12.35
N GLU A 20 22.13 21.69 -11.61
CA GLU A 20 22.61 22.18 -10.31
C GLU A 20 22.55 21.08 -9.26
N GLY A 21 21.42 20.37 -9.16
CA GLY A 21 21.23 19.24 -8.24
C GLY A 21 22.19 18.07 -8.53
N LEU A 22 22.50 17.82 -9.81
CA LEU A 22 23.46 16.80 -10.21
C LEU A 22 24.90 17.13 -9.75
N ASN A 23 25.28 18.39 -9.86
CA ASN A 23 26.60 18.84 -9.38
C ASN A 23 26.69 18.75 -7.85
N GLU A 24 25.63 19.19 -7.14
CA GLU A 24 25.55 19.13 -5.68
C GLU A 24 25.60 17.66 -5.17
N LEU A 25 24.92 16.74 -5.85
CA LEU A 25 24.95 15.32 -5.53
C LEU A 25 26.36 14.72 -5.75
N ARG A 26 27.05 15.15 -6.81
CA ARG A 26 28.43 14.72 -7.11
C ARG A 26 29.39 15.22 -6.05
N ASP A 27 29.34 16.50 -5.71
CA ASP A 27 30.21 17.11 -4.69
C ASP A 27 30.00 16.44 -3.33
N TRP A 28 28.75 16.10 -2.98
CA TRP A 28 28.45 15.37 -1.76
C TRP A 28 29.04 13.95 -1.75
N MET A 29 28.99 13.22 -2.88
CA MET A 29 29.61 11.88 -2.99
C MET A 29 31.14 11.92 -2.85
N ASP A 30 31.78 13.00 -3.33
CA ASP A 30 33.23 13.14 -3.28
C ASP A 30 33.73 13.59 -1.90
N LEU A 31 32.88 14.13 -1.03
CA LEU A 31 33.23 14.59 0.32
C LEU A 31 33.64 13.46 1.27
N HIS A 32 33.05 12.25 1.16
CA HIS A 32 33.35 11.12 2.04
C HIS A 32 32.99 9.76 1.41
N PRO A 33 33.84 8.72 1.58
CA PRO A 33 33.57 7.38 1.02
C PRO A 33 32.24 6.77 1.48
N ASP A 34 31.76 7.09 2.67
CA ASP A 34 30.47 6.60 3.18
C ASP A 34 29.29 7.17 2.38
N HIS A 35 29.40 8.37 1.81
CA HIS A 35 28.35 8.95 0.97
C HIS A 35 28.17 8.19 -0.34
N GLN A 36 29.25 7.69 -0.94
CA GLN A 36 29.18 6.84 -2.12
C GLN A 36 28.50 5.50 -1.81
N ARG A 37 28.78 4.93 -0.63
CA ARG A 37 28.08 3.72 -0.18
C ARG A 37 26.60 3.97 0.04
N ASP A 38 26.23 5.06 0.73
CA ASP A 38 24.84 5.46 0.96
C ASP A 38 24.09 5.68 -0.36
N PHE A 39 24.74 6.32 -1.35
CA PHE A 39 24.20 6.48 -2.70
C PHE A 39 23.94 5.13 -3.37
N CYS A 40 24.95 4.23 -3.39
CA CYS A 40 24.83 2.91 -4.01
C CYS A 40 23.76 2.04 -3.34
N GLU A 41 23.65 2.07 -2.00
CA GLU A 41 22.63 1.32 -1.27
C GLU A 41 21.23 1.86 -1.58
N THR A 42 21.08 3.18 -1.65
CA THR A 42 19.79 3.83 -1.98
C THR A 42 19.39 3.54 -3.43
N MET A 43 20.31 3.66 -4.39
CA MET A 43 20.08 3.33 -5.80
C MET A 43 19.70 1.88 -5.99
N LYS A 44 20.37 0.95 -5.31
CA LYS A 44 20.05 -0.48 -5.37
C LYS A 44 18.63 -0.76 -4.87
N VAL A 45 18.20 -0.12 -3.78
CA VAL A 45 16.83 -0.25 -3.27
C VAL A 45 15.81 0.34 -4.26
N LEU A 46 16.15 1.46 -4.92
CA LEU A 46 15.29 2.09 -5.92
C LEU A 46 15.18 1.23 -7.19
N GLU A 47 16.29 0.63 -7.67
CA GLU A 47 16.28 -0.30 -8.81
C GLU A 47 15.52 -1.59 -8.51
N GLU A 48 15.73 -2.19 -7.35
CA GLU A 48 14.97 -3.36 -6.90
C GLU A 48 13.46 -3.05 -6.84
N SER A 49 13.08 -1.84 -6.40
CA SER A 49 11.68 -1.40 -6.35
C SER A 49 11.08 -1.18 -7.74
N ARG A 50 11.85 -0.68 -8.71
CA ARG A 50 11.40 -0.46 -10.09
C ARG A 50 10.99 -1.76 -10.77
N HIS A 51 11.66 -2.87 -10.46
CA HIS A 51 11.32 -4.20 -10.97
C HIS A 51 9.95 -4.70 -10.48
N TRP A 52 9.50 -4.21 -9.31
CA TRP A 52 8.21 -4.57 -8.70
C TRP A 52 7.05 -3.66 -9.16
N PHE A 53 7.34 -2.48 -9.69
CA PHE A 53 6.35 -1.49 -10.12
C PHE A 53 6.30 -1.29 -11.63
N SER A 54 7.20 -1.93 -12.40
CA SER A 54 7.16 -1.89 -13.87
C SER A 54 5.97 -2.70 -14.37
N SER A 55 5.20 -2.10 -15.26
CA SER A 55 4.19 -2.75 -16.09
C SER A 55 4.76 -4.00 -16.77
N PRO A 56 3.93 -4.99 -17.13
CA PRO A 56 4.40 -6.15 -17.89
C PRO A 56 5.23 -5.69 -19.09
N PRO A 57 6.25 -6.46 -19.49
CA PRO A 57 7.18 -6.06 -20.54
C PRO A 57 6.40 -5.65 -21.79
N ASP A 58 6.79 -4.50 -22.36
CA ASP A 58 6.18 -3.93 -23.54
C ASP A 58 6.24 -4.96 -24.70
N MET A 59 5.11 -5.60 -24.96
CA MET A 59 4.98 -6.61 -26.01
C MET A 59 5.25 -6.02 -27.40
N GLU A 60 5.02 -4.72 -27.62
CA GLU A 60 5.30 -4.05 -28.88
C GLU A 60 6.81 -3.95 -29.15
N ALA A 61 7.63 -3.66 -28.13
CA ALA A 61 9.08 -3.65 -28.26
C ALA A 61 9.66 -5.05 -28.52
N ALA A 62 9.03 -6.10 -28.01
CA ALA A 62 9.40 -7.49 -28.31
C ALA A 62 9.03 -7.88 -29.74
N TRP A 63 7.86 -7.47 -30.23
CA TRP A 63 7.41 -7.70 -31.61
C TRP A 63 8.30 -6.97 -32.63
N CYS A 64 8.69 -5.71 -32.37
CA CYS A 64 9.61 -4.95 -33.23
C CYS A 64 10.98 -5.64 -33.41
N LYS A 65 11.48 -6.32 -32.40
CA LYS A 65 12.72 -7.12 -32.50
C LYS A 65 12.55 -8.37 -33.36
N ILE A 66 11.40 -9.02 -33.28
CA ILE A 66 11.08 -10.21 -34.06
C ILE A 66 10.87 -9.83 -35.54
N GLU A 67 10.15 -8.75 -35.81
CA GLU A 67 9.86 -8.26 -37.16
C GLU A 67 11.14 -7.82 -37.91
N ASN A 68 12.04 -7.13 -37.23
CA ASN A 68 13.37 -6.78 -37.76
C ASN A 68 14.29 -7.99 -38.00
N ALA A 69 14.15 -9.06 -37.21
CA ALA A 69 14.90 -10.29 -37.41
C ALA A 69 14.37 -11.12 -38.62
N VAL A 70 13.07 -11.04 -38.91
CA VAL A 70 12.43 -11.70 -40.05
C VAL A 70 12.71 -10.95 -41.35
N GLN A 71 12.75 -9.61 -41.37
CA GLN A 71 13.02 -8.82 -42.58
C GLN A 71 14.49 -8.84 -43.03
N ASN A 72 15.44 -9.13 -42.15
CA ASN A 72 16.88 -9.16 -42.50
C ASN A 72 17.41 -10.52 -42.98
N ASN A 73 16.58 -11.56 -43.04
CA ASN A 73 16.93 -12.83 -43.65
C ASN A 73 16.44 -12.88 -45.10
N SER A 74 17.17 -12.27 -45.99
CA SER A 74 17.03 -12.49 -47.44
C SER A 74 17.41 -13.95 -47.75
N ILE A 75 16.42 -14.80 -47.90
CA ILE A 75 16.58 -16.19 -48.29
C ILE A 75 17.04 -16.21 -49.78
N GLY A 76 18.27 -16.58 -49.96
CA GLY A 76 18.83 -16.84 -51.31
C GLY A 76 18.03 -17.93 -52.04
N ALA A 77 17.82 -17.75 -53.33
CA ALA A 77 17.09 -18.64 -54.21
C ALA A 77 17.60 -20.07 -54.18
N VAL A 78 16.74 -21.00 -53.77
CA VAL A 78 17.01 -22.44 -53.80
C VAL A 78 16.79 -22.99 -55.20
N PRO A 79 17.73 -23.76 -55.84
CA PRO A 79 17.54 -24.35 -57.17
C PRO A 79 16.44 -25.41 -57.13
N GLN A 80 15.54 -25.35 -58.17
CA GLN A 80 14.48 -26.33 -58.37
C GLN A 80 15.02 -27.71 -58.64
N GLN A 81 14.92 -28.64 -57.69
CA GLN A 81 15.07 -30.08 -57.91
C GLN A 81 13.69 -30.77 -57.99
N LYS A 82 13.53 -31.51 -59.07
CA LYS A 82 12.33 -32.29 -59.33
C LYS A 82 12.21 -33.51 -58.43
N THR A 83 10.95 -33.74 -57.95
CA THR A 83 10.35 -35.02 -57.53
C THR A 83 10.91 -35.68 -56.28
N PHE A 84 10.26 -35.36 -55.11
CA PHE A 84 10.04 -36.32 -54.00
C PHE A 84 8.75 -36.03 -53.26
N LYS A 85 7.60 -35.96 -53.96
CA LYS A 85 6.30 -35.70 -53.35
C LYS A 85 5.94 -36.74 -52.25
N VAL A 86 6.42 -38.00 -52.44
CA VAL A 86 6.15 -39.05 -51.45
C VAL A 86 6.89 -38.84 -50.11
N PHE A 87 8.10 -38.29 -50.12
CA PHE A 87 8.84 -37.98 -48.88
C PHE A 87 8.22 -36.82 -48.11
N TYR A 88 7.59 -35.84 -48.78
CA TYR A 88 6.91 -34.76 -48.10
C TYR A 88 5.66 -35.23 -47.34
N TYR A 89 4.90 -36.16 -47.92
CA TYR A 89 3.73 -36.73 -47.23
C TYR A 89 4.15 -37.63 -46.06
N ALA A 90 5.24 -38.37 -46.17
CA ALA A 90 5.77 -39.17 -45.09
C ALA A 90 6.36 -38.27 -43.95
N ALA A 91 7.05 -37.21 -44.27
CA ALA A 91 7.56 -36.24 -43.30
C ALA A 91 6.42 -35.48 -42.61
N ALA A 92 5.39 -35.06 -43.36
CA ALA A 92 4.22 -34.40 -42.82
C ALA A 92 3.41 -35.33 -41.88
N SER A 93 3.27 -36.60 -42.22
CA SER A 93 2.57 -37.57 -41.33
C SER A 93 3.37 -37.83 -40.04
N ILE A 94 4.69 -37.97 -40.12
CA ILE A 94 5.54 -38.09 -38.93
C ILE A 94 5.51 -36.84 -38.07
N ALA A 95 5.56 -35.65 -38.67
CA ALA A 95 5.44 -34.35 -37.94
C ALA A 95 4.06 -34.24 -37.26
N PHE A 96 2.99 -34.64 -37.95
CA PHE A 96 1.64 -34.66 -37.40
C PHE A 96 1.49 -35.64 -36.23
N ILE A 97 2.08 -36.85 -36.36
CA ILE A 97 2.10 -37.86 -35.29
C ILE A 97 2.92 -37.34 -34.08
N LEU A 98 4.06 -36.71 -34.32
CA LEU A 98 4.89 -36.17 -33.24
C LEU A 98 4.22 -34.96 -32.55
N THR A 99 3.52 -34.08 -33.29
CA THR A 99 2.77 -32.96 -32.69
C THR A 99 1.54 -33.44 -31.92
N THR A 100 0.79 -34.44 -32.46
CA THR A 100 -0.35 -35.04 -31.72
C THR A 100 0.13 -35.83 -30.52
N LEU A 101 1.23 -36.59 -30.64
CA LEU A 101 1.84 -37.31 -29.52
C LEU A 101 2.39 -36.35 -28.47
N GLY A 102 3.06 -35.25 -28.90
CA GLY A 102 3.52 -34.20 -28.03
C GLY A 102 2.36 -33.46 -27.32
N PHE A 103 1.23 -33.27 -28.00
CA PHE A 103 0.01 -32.73 -27.40
C PHE A 103 -0.64 -33.69 -26.38
N TRP A 104 -0.53 -35.02 -26.62
CA TRP A 104 -1.01 -36.04 -25.69
C TRP A 104 -0.06 -36.35 -24.54
N LEU A 105 1.27 -36.21 -24.75
CA LEU A 105 2.31 -36.46 -23.74
C LEU A 105 2.67 -35.22 -22.91
N ASN A 106 2.37 -34.02 -23.41
CA ASN A 106 2.26 -32.83 -22.58
C ASN A 106 0.78 -32.72 -22.15
N PRO A 107 0.36 -33.29 -21.00
CA PRO A 107 -0.82 -32.76 -20.38
C PRO A 107 -0.54 -31.27 -20.23
N PHE A 108 -1.27 -30.42 -20.94
CA PHE A 108 -1.43 -29.04 -20.56
C PHE A 108 -1.60 -29.14 -19.04
N GLU A 109 -0.57 -28.75 -18.29
CA GLU A 109 -0.73 -28.52 -16.87
C GLU A 109 -1.83 -27.49 -16.81
N GLN A 110 -3.05 -27.97 -16.79
CA GLN A 110 -4.19 -27.23 -16.29
C GLN A 110 -3.73 -26.93 -14.88
N GLN A 111 -3.04 -25.81 -14.75
CA GLN A 111 -2.71 -25.21 -13.49
C GLN A 111 -4.07 -25.15 -12.77
N SER A 112 -4.35 -26.18 -12.02
CA SER A 112 -5.55 -26.29 -11.21
C SER A 112 -5.49 -25.07 -10.33
N GLN A 113 -6.15 -24.01 -10.77
CA GLN A 113 -6.43 -22.86 -9.94
C GLN A 113 -7.38 -23.37 -8.87
N ASN A 114 -6.80 -24.05 -7.87
CA ASN A 114 -7.53 -24.28 -6.64
C ASN A 114 -8.09 -22.93 -6.25
N PRO A 115 -9.41 -22.79 -6.12
CA PRO A 115 -10.00 -21.51 -5.78
C PRO A 115 -9.30 -21.01 -4.52
N LYS A 116 -8.70 -19.82 -4.61
CA LYS A 116 -7.98 -19.21 -3.49
C LYS A 116 -8.95 -19.13 -2.31
N GLU A 117 -8.69 -19.85 -1.27
CA GLU A 117 -9.50 -19.77 -0.05
C GLU A 117 -9.06 -18.52 0.74
N TYR A 118 -10.00 -17.62 0.95
CA TYR A 118 -9.76 -16.38 1.69
C TYR A 118 -10.32 -16.46 3.11
N VAL A 119 -9.57 -15.89 4.04
CA VAL A 119 -10.01 -15.58 5.39
C VAL A 119 -10.57 -14.17 5.39
N TYR A 120 -11.76 -14.01 5.93
CA TYR A 120 -12.42 -12.73 6.11
C TYR A 120 -12.63 -12.47 7.59
N PHE A 121 -12.11 -11.37 8.10
CA PHE A 121 -12.25 -11.01 9.49
C PHE A 121 -12.78 -9.57 9.62
N ASN A 122 -13.78 -9.36 10.49
CA ASN A 122 -14.45 -8.08 10.68
C ASN A 122 -14.65 -7.78 12.16
N ASN A 123 -14.25 -6.58 12.57
CA ASN A 123 -14.53 -6.01 13.87
C ASN A 123 -15.70 -5.04 13.79
N GLY A 124 -16.71 -5.23 14.63
CA GLY A 124 -17.72 -4.20 14.88
C GLY A 124 -17.14 -3.02 15.68
N LYS A 125 -17.97 -1.97 15.88
CA LYS A 125 -17.62 -0.85 16.74
C LYS A 125 -17.30 -1.30 18.16
N GLY A 126 -16.35 -0.64 18.82
CA GLY A 126 -15.88 -0.96 20.17
C GLY A 126 -15.06 -2.25 20.30
N LYS A 127 -14.85 -3.01 19.23
CA LYS A 127 -14.09 -4.27 19.24
C LYS A 127 -12.75 -4.09 18.56
N ARG A 128 -11.70 -4.68 19.13
CA ARG A 128 -10.36 -4.76 18.58
C ARG A 128 -9.87 -6.18 18.64
N SER A 129 -9.09 -6.60 17.68
CA SER A 129 -8.59 -7.98 17.59
C SER A 129 -7.13 -8.01 17.20
N LYS A 130 -6.44 -9.06 17.67
CA LYS A 130 -5.09 -9.41 17.25
C LYS A 130 -5.15 -10.69 16.44
N LEU A 131 -4.62 -10.69 15.23
CA LEU A 131 -4.57 -11.83 14.33
C LEU A 131 -3.12 -12.17 14.01
N ILE A 132 -2.86 -13.44 13.78
CA ILE A 132 -1.58 -13.93 13.23
C ILE A 132 -1.86 -14.36 11.80
N LEU A 133 -1.12 -13.77 10.86
CA LEU A 133 -1.23 -14.08 9.44
C LEU A 133 -0.45 -15.35 9.08
N PRO A 134 -0.68 -15.95 7.89
CA PRO A 134 -0.03 -17.19 7.47
C PRO A 134 1.50 -17.13 7.39
N ASP A 135 2.08 -15.94 7.27
CA ASP A 135 3.52 -15.70 7.23
C ASP A 135 4.14 -15.39 8.61
N SER A 136 3.34 -15.53 9.68
CA SER A 136 3.65 -15.17 11.06
C SER A 136 3.72 -13.65 11.34
N SER A 137 3.29 -12.81 10.39
CA SER A 137 3.09 -11.39 10.66
C SER A 137 1.94 -11.19 11.65
N ILE A 138 2.03 -10.15 12.48
CA ILE A 138 1.01 -9.81 13.46
C ILE A 138 0.19 -8.63 12.93
N LEU A 139 -1.13 -8.77 12.97
CA LEU A 139 -2.09 -7.75 12.61
C LEU A 139 -2.93 -7.40 13.85
N HIS A 140 -2.91 -6.14 14.26
CA HIS A 140 -3.92 -5.59 15.15
C HIS A 140 -4.98 -4.90 14.32
N LEU A 141 -6.23 -5.32 14.42
CA LEU A 141 -7.37 -4.75 13.70
C LEU A 141 -8.20 -3.88 14.64
N ASN A 142 -8.41 -2.64 14.27
CA ASN A 142 -9.17 -1.68 15.08
C ASN A 142 -10.69 -1.88 14.95
N SER A 143 -11.44 -1.08 15.68
CA SER A 143 -12.91 -1.04 15.64
C SER A 143 -13.40 -0.63 14.25
N GLU A 144 -14.56 -1.19 13.84
CA GLU A 144 -15.21 -0.89 12.54
C GLU A 144 -14.27 -1.12 11.35
N SER A 145 -13.43 -2.16 11.43
CA SER A 145 -12.42 -2.48 10.43
C SER A 145 -12.52 -3.93 10.00
N SER A 146 -12.21 -4.20 8.74
CA SER A 146 -12.20 -5.55 8.17
C SER A 146 -10.92 -5.79 7.39
N VAL A 147 -10.52 -7.06 7.38
CA VAL A 147 -9.36 -7.53 6.65
C VAL A 147 -9.71 -8.80 5.88
N ARG A 148 -9.17 -8.93 4.67
CA ARG A 148 -9.25 -10.11 3.83
C ARG A 148 -7.86 -10.51 3.39
N PHE A 149 -7.51 -11.79 3.55
CA PHE A 149 -6.23 -12.34 3.12
C PHE A 149 -6.38 -13.81 2.74
N PRO A 150 -5.53 -14.35 1.85
CA PRO A 150 -5.59 -15.75 1.47
C PRO A 150 -5.14 -16.63 2.64
N LYS A 151 -5.71 -17.82 2.75
CA LYS A 151 -5.36 -18.82 3.77
C LYS A 151 -3.88 -19.22 3.71
N HIS A 152 -3.30 -19.17 2.50
CA HIS A 152 -1.88 -19.35 2.24
C HIS A 152 -1.43 -18.27 1.25
N PHE A 153 -0.33 -17.57 1.56
CA PHE A 153 0.25 -16.61 0.63
C PHE A 153 0.95 -17.33 -0.52
N GLU A 154 0.68 -16.89 -1.74
CA GLU A 154 1.30 -17.42 -2.96
C GLU A 154 2.82 -17.16 -3.01
N GLU A 155 3.50 -17.83 -3.92
CA GLU A 155 4.89 -17.50 -4.24
C GLU A 155 4.96 -16.08 -4.82
N GLY A 156 5.97 -15.33 -4.38
CA GLY A 156 6.27 -13.98 -4.86
C GLY A 156 5.62 -12.83 -4.09
N ILE A 157 4.39 -12.93 -3.57
CA ILE A 157 3.73 -11.80 -2.90
C ILE A 157 2.88 -12.24 -1.70
N ARG A 158 2.76 -11.37 -0.70
CA ARG A 158 1.89 -11.50 0.46
C ARG A 158 0.86 -10.38 0.42
N GLU A 159 -0.31 -10.62 -0.15
CA GLU A 159 -1.33 -9.58 -0.34
C GLU A 159 -2.45 -9.67 0.69
N VAL A 160 -2.84 -8.51 1.23
CA VAL A 160 -3.90 -8.33 2.22
C VAL A 160 -4.75 -7.14 1.81
N GLU A 161 -6.07 -7.27 1.91
CA GLU A 161 -7.02 -6.18 1.71
C GLU A 161 -7.47 -5.64 3.06
N LEU A 162 -7.44 -4.32 3.24
CA LEU A 162 -7.87 -3.63 4.46
C LEU A 162 -8.95 -2.60 4.15
N SER A 163 -10.01 -2.60 4.97
CA SER A 163 -10.98 -1.51 5.07
C SER A 163 -11.10 -1.09 6.53
N GLY A 164 -10.83 0.17 6.86
CA GLY A 164 -10.76 0.67 8.22
C GLY A 164 -9.34 0.90 8.70
N GLU A 165 -9.01 0.56 9.93
CA GLU A 165 -7.70 0.82 10.53
C GLU A 165 -7.05 -0.45 11.07
N ALA A 166 -5.76 -0.62 10.75
CA ALA A 166 -4.97 -1.72 11.26
C ALA A 166 -3.50 -1.33 11.46
N PHE A 167 -2.90 -1.93 12.48
CA PHE A 167 -1.47 -1.90 12.70
C PHE A 167 -0.88 -3.26 12.31
N PHE A 168 0.12 -3.21 11.47
CA PHE A 168 0.84 -4.37 10.96
C PHE A 168 2.24 -4.43 11.59
N ASP A 169 2.62 -5.60 12.04
CA ASP A 169 4.00 -5.95 12.40
C ASP A 169 4.44 -7.09 11.49
N VAL A 170 5.07 -6.72 10.36
CA VAL A 170 5.30 -7.63 9.24
C VAL A 170 6.63 -8.33 9.39
N THR A 171 6.61 -9.67 9.33
CA THR A 171 7.80 -10.52 9.33
C THR A 171 8.68 -10.20 8.12
N HIS A 172 9.98 -9.97 8.35
CA HIS A 172 10.93 -9.61 7.30
C HIS A 172 11.18 -10.75 6.32
N LYS A 173 10.89 -10.51 5.02
CA LYS A 173 11.14 -11.42 3.89
C LYS A 173 11.48 -10.58 2.66
N LYS A 174 12.77 -10.49 2.31
CA LYS A 174 13.27 -9.64 1.21
C LYS A 174 12.68 -9.99 -0.15
N GLU A 175 12.55 -11.28 -0.45
CA GLU A 175 12.13 -11.77 -1.77
C GLU A 175 10.62 -11.93 -1.92
N LYS A 176 9.86 -11.67 -0.84
CA LYS A 176 8.41 -11.83 -0.84
C LYS A 176 7.75 -10.61 -0.21
N PRO A 177 7.53 -9.52 -0.97
CA PRO A 177 6.93 -8.31 -0.45
C PRO A 177 5.55 -8.55 0.14
N PHE A 178 5.22 -7.75 1.17
CA PHE A 178 3.91 -7.71 1.80
C PHE A 178 3.19 -6.47 1.32
N VAL A 179 2.02 -6.64 0.72
CA VAL A 179 1.23 -5.57 0.13
C VAL A 179 -0.11 -5.47 0.83
N VAL A 180 -0.45 -4.27 1.31
CA VAL A 180 -1.77 -3.96 1.84
C VAL A 180 -2.50 -3.09 0.85
N SER A 181 -3.61 -3.60 0.33
CA SER A 181 -4.53 -2.87 -0.55
C SER A 181 -5.63 -2.22 0.28
N SER A 182 -5.72 -0.89 0.26
CA SER A 182 -6.72 -0.09 0.98
C SER A 182 -7.47 0.80 -0.02
N GLY A 183 -8.47 0.24 -0.70
CA GLY A 183 -9.13 0.89 -1.83
C GLY A 183 -8.15 1.12 -2.98
N ALA A 184 -7.96 2.38 -3.40
CA ALA A 184 -7.03 2.74 -4.46
C ALA A 184 -5.55 2.78 -4.01
N VAL A 185 -5.29 2.78 -2.70
CA VAL A 185 -3.92 2.91 -2.15
C VAL A 185 -3.33 1.53 -1.90
N LYS A 186 -2.09 1.33 -2.36
CA LYS A 186 -1.29 0.14 -2.05
C LYS A 186 -0.07 0.53 -1.22
N THR A 187 0.13 -0.20 -0.14
CA THR A 187 1.24 -0.04 0.79
C THR A 187 2.11 -1.29 0.74
N THR A 188 3.36 -1.15 0.36
CA THR A 188 4.30 -2.27 0.13
C THR A 188 5.46 -2.21 1.11
N VAL A 189 5.76 -3.34 1.74
CA VAL A 189 6.86 -3.48 2.72
C VAL A 189 7.56 -4.83 2.56
N LEU A 190 8.79 -4.94 3.07
CA LEU A 190 9.52 -6.21 3.14
C LEU A 190 9.56 -6.80 4.58
N GLY A 191 9.45 -5.93 5.60
CA GLY A 191 9.45 -6.29 7.00
C GLY A 191 9.50 -5.01 7.84
N THR A 192 8.35 -4.53 8.26
CA THR A 192 8.13 -3.17 8.76
C THR A 192 6.95 -3.19 9.73
N SER A 193 7.00 -2.34 10.74
CA SER A 193 5.86 -2.08 11.61
C SER A 193 5.23 -0.75 11.24
N PHE A 194 3.95 -0.73 10.88
CA PHE A 194 3.25 0.45 10.39
C PHE A 194 1.74 0.42 10.66
N ASN A 195 1.11 1.57 10.66
CA ASN A 195 -0.33 1.74 10.78
C ASN A 195 -0.92 2.24 9.46
N ILE A 196 -2.05 1.68 9.07
CA ILE A 196 -2.89 2.22 7.98
C ILE A 196 -4.24 2.56 8.56
N LYS A 197 -4.70 3.80 8.33
CA LYS A 197 -6.05 4.26 8.59
C LYS A 197 -6.72 4.57 7.26
N ALA A 198 -7.71 3.76 6.85
CA ALA A 198 -8.36 3.79 5.55
C ALA A 198 -9.87 3.49 5.68
N PHE A 199 -10.57 4.29 6.47
CA PHE A 199 -12.03 4.16 6.60
C PHE A 199 -12.70 4.71 5.33
N PRO A 200 -13.56 3.93 4.66
CA PRO A 200 -14.24 4.37 3.43
C PRO A 200 -15.05 5.66 3.59
N SER A 201 -15.59 5.90 4.79
CA SER A 201 -16.37 7.11 5.12
C SER A 201 -15.51 8.38 5.22
N GLU A 202 -14.20 8.26 5.44
CA GLU A 202 -13.32 9.41 5.69
C GLU A 202 -12.66 9.96 4.42
N ARG A 203 -12.79 9.26 3.27
CA ARG A 203 -12.20 9.65 1.97
C ARG A 203 -10.70 10.01 2.05
N LYS A 204 -10.04 9.48 3.06
CA LYS A 204 -8.64 9.73 3.38
C LYS A 204 -7.97 8.42 3.78
N VAL A 205 -6.76 8.20 3.27
CA VAL A 205 -5.90 7.12 3.73
C VAL A 205 -4.67 7.74 4.38
N ALA A 206 -4.36 7.32 5.62
CA ALA A 206 -3.15 7.71 6.30
C ALA A 206 -2.26 6.46 6.52
N VAL A 207 -1.00 6.55 6.12
CA VAL A 207 0.01 5.50 6.32
C VAL A 207 1.11 6.06 7.22
N THR A 208 1.33 5.47 8.41
CA THR A 208 2.31 5.92 9.40
C THR A 208 3.30 4.80 9.70
N VAL A 209 4.59 5.08 9.65
CA VAL A 209 5.65 4.10 9.88
C VAL A 209 6.12 4.12 11.33
N ALA A 210 6.02 2.98 12.00
CA ALA A 210 6.54 2.79 13.37
C ALA A 210 8.01 2.33 13.36
N SER A 211 8.39 1.45 12.42
CA SER A 211 9.78 1.02 12.23
C SER A 211 9.99 0.48 10.82
N GLY A 212 11.15 0.72 10.23
CA GLY A 212 11.52 0.24 8.89
C GLY A 212 11.15 1.21 7.77
N LYS A 213 10.86 0.69 6.58
CA LYS A 213 10.59 1.45 5.35
C LYS A 213 9.32 0.95 4.67
N VAL A 214 8.50 1.87 4.19
CA VAL A 214 7.22 1.61 3.52
C VAL A 214 7.19 2.32 2.18
N GLY A 215 6.81 1.62 1.11
CA GLY A 215 6.49 2.22 -0.18
C GLY A 215 4.98 2.40 -0.32
N VAL A 216 4.54 3.57 -0.76
CA VAL A 216 3.11 3.88 -0.98
C VAL A 216 2.86 4.24 -2.43
N SER A 217 1.83 3.65 -3.02
CA SER A 217 1.36 3.94 -4.38
C SER A 217 -0.15 4.07 -4.42
N ILE A 218 -0.67 4.72 -5.46
CA ILE A 218 -2.11 4.89 -5.69
C ILE A 218 -2.48 4.42 -7.10
N ALA A 219 -3.68 3.86 -7.25
CA ALA A 219 -4.21 3.50 -8.56
C ALA A 219 -4.36 4.74 -9.43
N SER A 220 -3.89 4.68 -10.69
CA SER A 220 -3.98 5.71 -11.70
C SER A 220 -4.61 5.13 -12.96
N LYS A 221 -5.00 5.99 -13.92
CA LYS A 221 -5.52 5.55 -15.23
C LYS A 221 -4.52 4.69 -16.00
N ASP A 222 -3.23 4.96 -15.81
CA ASP A 222 -2.11 4.28 -16.47
C ASP A 222 -1.49 3.16 -15.61
N GLY A 223 -2.20 2.68 -14.59
CA GLY A 223 -1.74 1.64 -13.67
C GLY A 223 -1.53 2.15 -12.23
N GLN A 224 -0.43 1.75 -11.58
CA GLN A 224 -0.08 2.21 -10.25
C GLN A 224 0.90 3.39 -10.33
N LYS A 225 0.54 4.53 -9.72
CA LYS A 225 1.46 5.66 -9.54
C LYS A 225 2.13 5.54 -8.18
N PHE A 226 3.45 5.45 -8.17
CA PHE A 226 4.22 5.55 -6.94
C PHE A 226 4.10 6.98 -6.37
N LEU A 227 3.92 7.11 -5.06
CA LEU A 227 3.82 8.40 -4.39
C LEU A 227 5.08 8.71 -3.60
N GLN A 228 5.43 7.85 -2.63
CA GLN A 228 6.48 8.15 -1.68
C GLN A 228 7.02 6.89 -0.97
N TYR A 229 8.28 6.94 -0.55
CA TYR A 229 8.82 6.11 0.52
C TYR A 229 8.69 6.82 1.86
N LEU A 230 8.31 6.06 2.88
CA LEU A 230 8.21 6.53 4.26
C LEU A 230 9.21 5.79 5.13
N LEU A 231 9.85 6.53 6.02
CA LEU A 231 10.73 6.02 7.06
C LEU A 231 10.05 6.10 8.44
N THR A 232 10.69 5.55 9.45
CA THR A 232 10.22 5.62 10.84
C THR A 232 9.90 7.05 11.27
N GLY A 233 8.71 7.27 11.83
CA GLY A 233 8.22 8.58 12.26
C GLY A 233 7.58 9.41 11.17
N GLN A 234 7.47 8.90 9.95
CA GLN A 234 6.85 9.59 8.82
C GLN A 234 5.44 9.09 8.56
N GLN A 235 4.59 10.00 8.08
CA GLN A 235 3.21 9.73 7.71
C GLN A 235 2.90 10.35 6.35
N LEU A 236 2.18 9.60 5.52
CA LEU A 236 1.58 10.06 4.28
C LEU A 236 0.06 10.08 4.43
N ASP A 237 -0.54 11.23 4.21
CA ASP A 237 -1.97 11.45 4.16
C ASP A 237 -2.41 11.60 2.70
N ILE A 238 -3.33 10.76 2.23
CA ILE A 238 -3.77 10.70 0.83
C ILE A 238 -5.27 10.97 0.77
N ASN A 239 -5.70 11.96 -0.02
CA ASN A 239 -7.09 12.14 -0.38
C ASN A 239 -7.46 11.17 -1.51
N THR A 240 -8.34 10.22 -1.24
CA THR A 240 -8.70 9.17 -2.20
C THR A 240 -9.60 9.64 -3.35
N LEU A 241 -10.17 10.86 -3.27
CA LEU A 241 -10.99 11.44 -4.34
C LEU A 241 -10.16 12.22 -5.34
N THR A 242 -9.24 13.06 -4.84
CA THR A 242 -8.42 13.95 -5.67
C THR A 242 -7.08 13.33 -6.05
N GLY A 243 -6.58 12.38 -5.26
CA GLY A 243 -5.24 11.83 -5.37
C GLY A 243 -4.16 12.73 -4.78
N ASP A 244 -4.53 13.88 -4.19
CA ASP A 244 -3.61 14.75 -3.49
C ASP A 244 -3.07 14.08 -2.23
N TYR A 245 -1.82 14.35 -1.91
CA TYR A 245 -1.21 13.80 -0.71
C TYR A 245 -0.35 14.83 0.01
N SER A 246 -0.18 14.65 1.31
CA SER A 246 0.71 15.44 2.15
C SER A 246 1.59 14.52 3.00
N PHE A 247 2.84 14.93 3.13
CA PHE A 247 3.85 14.23 3.92
C PHE A 247 4.10 14.96 5.23
N ASN A 248 4.14 14.23 6.34
CA ASN A 248 4.29 14.79 7.66
C ASN A 248 5.24 13.95 8.53
N THR A 249 6.05 14.59 9.36
CA THR A 249 6.74 13.91 10.45
C THR A 249 5.83 13.91 11.68
N VAL A 250 5.58 12.74 12.24
CA VAL A 250 4.64 12.54 13.35
C VAL A 250 5.27 11.70 14.46
N ASN A 251 4.69 11.77 15.67
CA ASN A 251 5.00 10.78 16.69
C ASN A 251 4.23 9.48 16.37
N PRO A 252 4.89 8.40 15.95
CA PRO A 252 4.18 7.19 15.54
C PRO A 252 3.28 6.63 16.65
N ALA A 253 3.66 6.79 17.93
CA ALA A 253 2.87 6.31 19.06
C ALA A 253 1.45 6.89 19.13
N ASN A 254 1.21 8.06 18.53
CA ASN A 254 -0.12 8.64 18.43
C ASN A 254 -0.99 7.87 17.42
N ALA A 255 -0.44 7.50 16.28
CA ALA A 255 -1.17 6.82 15.21
C ALA A 255 -1.63 5.40 15.60
N PHE A 256 -0.87 4.70 16.43
CA PHE A 256 -1.21 3.33 16.86
C PHE A 256 -1.42 3.18 18.38
N GLY A 257 -1.62 4.29 19.10
CA GLY A 257 -1.96 4.30 20.52
C GLY A 257 -3.21 3.47 20.84
N TRP A 258 -4.13 3.40 19.91
CA TRP A 258 -5.39 2.67 20.00
C TRP A 258 -5.20 1.16 20.32
N LYS A 259 -4.14 0.51 19.83
CA LYS A 259 -3.84 -0.90 20.17
C LYS A 259 -3.54 -1.12 21.64
N ASN A 260 -3.13 -0.06 22.35
CA ASN A 260 -2.86 -0.02 23.78
C ASN A 260 -3.95 0.75 24.56
N SER A 261 -5.17 0.82 24.02
CA SER A 261 -6.32 1.51 24.62
C SER A 261 -6.13 3.02 24.83
N LYS A 262 -5.20 3.65 24.10
CA LYS A 262 -5.01 5.10 24.12
C LYS A 262 -5.80 5.74 22.99
N LEU A 263 -6.82 6.52 23.33
CA LEU A 263 -7.57 7.33 22.39
C LEU A 263 -6.83 8.64 22.19
N VAL A 264 -6.38 8.88 20.95
CA VAL A 264 -5.66 10.10 20.57
C VAL A 264 -6.51 10.87 19.58
N LEU A 265 -6.91 12.07 19.96
CA LEU A 265 -7.50 13.07 19.11
C LEU A 265 -6.40 14.08 18.79
N GLU A 266 -5.99 14.23 17.55
CA GLU A 266 -4.92 15.12 17.15
C GLU A 266 -5.40 16.01 16.00
N ASN A 267 -5.55 17.31 16.29
CA ASN A 267 -6.02 18.32 15.34
C ASN A 267 -7.35 17.90 14.65
N GLN A 268 -8.31 17.35 15.41
CA GLN A 268 -9.59 16.87 14.92
C GLN A 268 -10.71 17.89 15.13
N SER A 269 -11.59 17.99 14.14
CA SER A 269 -12.84 18.75 14.25
C SER A 269 -13.87 17.99 15.08
N LEU A 270 -14.95 18.66 15.50
CA LEU A 270 -15.98 18.04 16.32
C LEU A 270 -16.69 16.88 15.59
N ASP A 271 -16.88 16.96 14.29
CA ASP A 271 -17.43 15.86 13.49
C ASP A 271 -16.49 14.66 13.43
N GLU A 272 -15.18 14.88 13.24
CA GLU A 272 -14.16 13.83 13.30
C GLU A 272 -14.11 13.20 14.70
N ILE A 273 -14.19 14.00 15.75
CA ILE A 273 -14.27 13.52 17.14
C ILE A 273 -15.53 12.69 17.37
N ALA A 274 -16.70 13.16 16.90
CA ALA A 274 -17.95 12.42 17.02
C ALA A 274 -17.89 11.04 16.34
N ILE A 275 -17.31 10.96 15.14
CA ILE A 275 -17.08 9.71 14.42
C ILE A 275 -16.12 8.80 15.23
N THR A 276 -15.03 9.35 15.73
CA THR A 276 -14.02 8.63 16.52
C THR A 276 -14.63 8.06 17.81
N LEU A 277 -15.39 8.85 18.56
CA LEU A 277 -16.10 8.40 19.76
C LEU A 277 -17.13 7.32 19.46
N SER A 278 -17.90 7.50 18.37
CA SER A 278 -18.88 6.51 17.92
C SER A 278 -18.25 5.15 17.64
N ARG A 279 -17.09 5.14 17.01
CA ARG A 279 -16.31 3.94 16.67
C ARG A 279 -15.67 3.30 17.90
N TRP A 280 -15.10 4.15 18.78
CA TRP A 280 -14.36 3.70 19.96
C TRP A 280 -15.24 3.07 21.03
N TYR A 281 -16.37 3.73 21.35
CA TYR A 281 -17.25 3.34 22.44
C TYR A 281 -18.51 2.58 21.99
N ASN A 282 -18.66 2.32 20.69
CA ASN A 282 -19.85 1.70 20.11
C ASN A 282 -21.14 2.44 20.48
N ILE A 283 -21.13 3.76 20.39
CA ILE A 283 -22.27 4.62 20.68
C ILE A 283 -22.60 5.48 19.45
N LYS A 284 -23.88 5.68 19.14
CA LYS A 284 -24.26 6.62 18.08
C LYS A 284 -24.02 8.05 18.55
N THR A 285 -23.02 8.73 18.02
CA THR A 285 -22.74 10.15 18.33
C THR A 285 -23.33 11.04 17.24
N VAL A 286 -23.97 12.14 17.66
CA VAL A 286 -24.65 13.12 16.79
C VAL A 286 -24.28 14.53 17.26
N LEU A 287 -23.97 15.43 16.32
CA LEU A 287 -23.84 16.86 16.58
C LEU A 287 -25.18 17.52 16.45
N ALA A 288 -25.53 18.44 17.37
CA ALA A 288 -26.76 19.19 17.32
C ALA A 288 -26.76 20.26 16.20
N ASP A 289 -25.58 20.77 15.87
CA ASP A 289 -25.33 21.70 14.76
C ASP A 289 -24.19 21.18 13.88
N PRO A 290 -24.48 20.50 12.75
CA PRO A 290 -23.46 19.94 11.87
C PRO A 290 -22.58 20.98 11.17
N GLU A 291 -23.01 22.24 11.09
CA GLU A 291 -22.24 23.28 10.38
C GLU A 291 -21.17 23.93 11.27
N ASN A 292 -21.33 23.88 12.60
CA ASN A 292 -20.36 24.47 13.54
C ASN A 292 -19.29 23.44 13.96
N THR A 293 -18.34 23.13 13.04
CA THR A 293 -17.29 22.13 13.26
C THR A 293 -15.87 22.62 12.94
N HIS A 294 -15.69 23.94 12.76
CA HIS A 294 -14.44 24.49 12.22
C HIS A 294 -13.25 24.44 13.20
N SER A 295 -13.50 24.47 14.50
CA SER A 295 -12.44 24.39 15.51
C SER A 295 -11.80 23.02 15.56
N LYS A 296 -10.49 22.98 15.74
CA LYS A 296 -9.70 21.74 15.83
C LYS A 296 -9.19 21.54 17.27
N TYR A 297 -9.29 20.33 17.75
CA TYR A 297 -8.96 19.98 19.13
C TYR A 297 -7.93 18.84 19.18
N THR A 298 -7.09 18.88 20.22
CA THR A 298 -6.10 17.85 20.50
C THR A 298 -6.27 17.39 21.95
N ALA A 299 -6.43 16.10 22.13
CA ALA A 299 -6.54 15.47 23.46
C ALA A 299 -6.06 14.02 23.41
N LYS A 300 -5.59 13.50 24.56
CA LYS A 300 -5.15 12.10 24.71
C LYS A 300 -5.79 11.53 25.96
N PHE A 301 -6.37 10.34 25.80
CA PHE A 301 -7.06 9.63 26.88
C PHE A 301 -6.47 8.22 26.98
N ASP A 302 -6.12 7.81 28.20
CA ASP A 302 -5.54 6.49 28.45
C ASP A 302 -6.59 5.61 29.13
N ASN A 303 -7.17 4.68 28.37
CA ASN A 303 -8.18 3.71 28.81
C ASN A 303 -9.33 4.31 29.66
N MET A 304 -9.80 5.50 29.26
CA MET A 304 -10.84 6.22 29.99
C MET A 304 -12.25 5.81 29.55
N PRO A 305 -13.23 5.71 30.46
CA PRO A 305 -14.63 5.52 30.10
C PRO A 305 -15.20 6.77 29.42
N LEU A 306 -16.22 6.56 28.54
CA LEU A 306 -16.78 7.62 27.71
C LEU A 306 -17.23 8.87 28.50
N ARG A 307 -17.82 8.69 29.69
CA ARG A 307 -18.32 9.81 30.50
C ARG A 307 -17.18 10.75 30.90
N GLU A 308 -16.06 10.19 31.39
CA GLU A 308 -14.88 10.97 31.78
C GLU A 308 -14.26 11.68 30.58
N VAL A 309 -14.19 11.00 29.42
CA VAL A 309 -13.71 11.61 28.18
C VAL A 309 -14.60 12.80 27.79
N MET A 310 -15.94 12.66 27.91
CA MET A 310 -16.87 13.75 27.60
C MET A 310 -16.76 14.92 28.57
N ASP A 311 -16.54 14.67 29.85
CA ASP A 311 -16.36 15.73 30.86
C ASP A 311 -15.10 16.57 30.56
N ILE A 312 -14.00 15.92 30.12
CA ILE A 312 -12.79 16.62 29.67
C ILE A 312 -13.03 17.38 28.35
N LEU A 313 -13.72 16.75 27.40
CA LEU A 313 -14.03 17.40 26.12
C LEU A 313 -14.90 18.64 26.31
N VAL A 314 -15.86 18.63 27.25
CA VAL A 314 -16.65 19.82 27.62
C VAL A 314 -15.76 20.96 28.09
N GLN A 315 -14.81 20.67 28.97
CA GLN A 315 -13.88 21.69 29.46
C GLN A 315 -12.99 22.25 28.33
N LEU A 316 -12.56 21.37 27.41
CA LEU A 316 -11.69 21.74 26.29
C LEU A 316 -12.44 22.57 25.22
N THR A 317 -13.67 22.14 24.88
CA THR A 317 -14.41 22.69 23.73
C THR A 317 -15.44 23.75 24.12
N GLY A 318 -15.87 23.77 25.38
CA GLY A 318 -17.03 24.57 25.85
C GLY A 318 -18.36 24.02 25.41
N CYS A 319 -18.40 22.90 24.68
CA CYS A 319 -19.63 22.24 24.25
C CYS A 319 -20.30 21.53 25.45
N SER A 320 -21.61 21.32 25.40
CA SER A 320 -22.32 20.44 26.34
C SER A 320 -22.71 19.12 25.67
N TYR A 321 -23.00 18.10 26.44
CA TYR A 321 -23.49 16.84 25.90
C TYR A 321 -24.63 16.25 26.69
N THR A 322 -25.41 15.39 26.05
CA THR A 322 -26.48 14.62 26.68
C THR A 322 -26.51 13.19 26.18
N PHE A 323 -26.82 12.25 27.08
CA PHE A 323 -27.09 10.86 26.70
C PHE A 323 -28.59 10.66 26.56
N GLN A 324 -29.04 10.15 25.41
CA GLN A 324 -30.42 9.77 25.15
C GLN A 324 -30.46 8.31 24.70
N ALA A 325 -30.89 7.41 25.55
CA ALA A 325 -30.86 5.97 25.31
C ALA A 325 -29.44 5.51 24.89
N ASN A 326 -29.25 5.06 23.65
CA ASN A 326 -27.96 4.61 23.10
C ASN A 326 -27.34 5.66 22.17
N ARG A 327 -27.59 6.96 22.43
CA ARG A 327 -27.04 8.08 21.63
C ARG A 327 -26.35 9.08 22.53
N LEU A 328 -25.18 9.55 22.05
CA LEU A 328 -24.48 10.72 22.58
C LEU A 328 -24.80 11.92 21.67
N ILE A 329 -25.42 12.94 22.23
CA ILE A 329 -25.67 14.18 21.50
C ILE A 329 -24.73 15.24 22.04
N ILE A 330 -23.89 15.79 21.17
CA ILE A 330 -22.97 16.89 21.46
C ILE A 330 -23.66 18.18 21.01
N ASN A 331 -23.94 19.06 21.95
CA ASN A 331 -24.51 20.35 21.68
C ASN A 331 -23.40 21.36 21.42
N ASN A 332 -23.13 21.61 20.15
CA ASN A 332 -22.01 22.42 19.68
C ASN A 332 -22.41 23.82 19.21
N LYS A 333 -23.63 24.30 19.51
CA LYS A 333 -24.09 25.64 19.11
C LYS A 333 -23.26 26.78 19.71
N ASN A 334 -22.76 26.59 20.94
CA ASN A 334 -22.04 27.60 21.70
C ASN A 334 -20.61 27.14 22.08
N CYS A 335 -20.00 26.31 21.29
CA CYS A 335 -18.63 25.88 21.52
C CYS A 335 -17.60 27.01 21.21
N LYS A 336 -16.46 26.98 21.89
CA LYS A 336 -15.36 27.94 21.70
C LYS A 336 -14.54 27.63 20.46
#